data_c36ee9da16854edee6b7e7a4f67afb79
#
_entry.id   c36ee9da16854edee6b7e7a4f67afb79
#
_cell.length_a   1.000
_cell.length_b   1.000
_cell.length_c   1.000
_cell.angle_alpha   90.00
_cell.angle_beta   90.00
_cell.angle_gamma   90.00
#
_symmetry.space_group_name_H-M   'P 1'
#
loop_
_entity.id
_entity.type
_entity.pdbx_description
1 polymer ?
#
loop_
_entity_poly.entity_id
_entity_poly.type
_entity_poly.pdbx_seq_one_letter_code
_entity_poly.pdbx_strand_id
1 'polypeptide(L)'
;MTSPALYWRTLRHLRLSQIAYQLYYRLVPAPRARKIGGLQPRGDLHPQAFAPPVVPAGISAGEISFLNSSRPLQADAVDWIAADASKLWRYNLHYFDYLHWPVYPAAMKSQLIESWIAANPPTVGDGWEPYPLSLRAVNWIKFCLCAAPEQGVAQAWLASLATQLAWLEKRLEYHLLANHLLKNGKALF
;
A
#
# COMPACT_ATOMS: atom_id res chain seq x y z
N MET A 1 -20.19 -4.94 24.69
CA MET A 1 -19.96 -6.40 24.76
C MET A 1 -20.68 -7.04 23.59
N THR A 2 -19.98 -7.65 22.67
CA THR A 2 -20.56 -8.32 21.50
C THR A 2 -21.15 -9.66 21.92
N SER A 3 -22.44 -9.88 21.63
CA SER A 3 -23.19 -11.08 22.01
C SER A 3 -22.60 -12.34 21.35
N PRO A 4 -22.47 -13.47 22.06
CA PRO A 4 -22.07 -14.76 21.48
C PRO A 4 -22.91 -15.18 20.26
N ALA A 5 -24.21 -14.82 20.26
CA ALA A 5 -25.10 -15.07 19.14
C ALA A 5 -24.70 -14.30 17.87
N LEU A 6 -24.13 -13.10 18.00
CA LEU A 6 -23.62 -12.33 16.86
C LEU A 6 -22.39 -13.01 16.23
N TYR A 7 -21.48 -13.51 17.06
CA TYR A 7 -20.33 -14.28 16.60
C TYR A 7 -20.76 -15.55 15.85
N TRP A 8 -21.70 -16.31 16.38
CA TRP A 8 -22.21 -17.51 15.73
C TRP A 8 -22.88 -17.20 14.38
N ARG A 9 -23.68 -16.13 14.31
CA ARG A 9 -24.31 -15.68 13.06
C ARG A 9 -23.27 -15.29 12.00
N THR A 10 -22.14 -14.75 12.38
CA THR A 10 -21.06 -14.39 11.47
C THR A 10 -20.26 -15.62 11.04
N LEU A 11 -19.86 -16.46 11.99
CA LEU A 11 -19.00 -17.63 11.74
C LEU A 11 -19.63 -18.64 10.79
N ARG A 12 -20.97 -18.86 10.87
CA ARG A 12 -21.67 -19.84 10.02
C ARG A 12 -21.63 -19.51 8.52
N HIS A 13 -21.30 -18.25 8.16
CA HIS A 13 -21.19 -17.81 6.77
C HIS A 13 -19.74 -17.81 6.26
N LEU A 14 -18.77 -18.04 7.13
CA LEU A 14 -17.37 -18.11 6.74
C LEU A 14 -17.02 -19.51 6.21
N ARG A 15 -16.15 -19.57 5.22
CA ARG A 15 -15.56 -20.84 4.78
C ARG A 15 -14.60 -21.35 5.87
N LEU A 16 -14.49 -22.66 6.01
CA LEU A 16 -13.56 -23.27 6.97
C LEU A 16 -12.12 -22.78 6.78
N SER A 17 -11.70 -22.56 5.54
CA SER A 17 -10.39 -21.97 5.22
C SER A 17 -10.21 -20.56 5.81
N GLN A 18 -11.23 -19.72 5.80
CA GLN A 18 -11.15 -18.38 6.40
C GLN A 18 -10.94 -18.47 7.91
N ILE A 19 -11.67 -19.36 8.58
CA ILE A 19 -11.52 -19.59 10.03
C ILE A 19 -10.12 -20.12 10.33
N ALA A 20 -9.64 -21.10 9.57
CA ALA A 20 -8.31 -21.68 9.74
C ALA A 20 -7.20 -20.62 9.57
N TYR A 21 -7.26 -19.82 8.51
CA TYR A 21 -6.28 -18.75 8.30
C TYR A 21 -6.38 -17.63 9.32
N GLN A 22 -7.58 -17.31 9.83
CA GLN A 22 -7.74 -16.32 10.90
C GLN A 22 -7.09 -16.81 12.20
N LEU A 23 -7.23 -18.08 12.55
CA LEU A 23 -6.54 -18.69 13.68
C LEU A 23 -5.02 -18.74 13.44
N TYR A 24 -4.61 -19.18 12.26
CA TYR A 24 -3.20 -19.21 11.87
C TYR A 24 -2.52 -17.84 12.07
N TYR A 25 -3.10 -16.75 11.56
CA TYR A 25 -2.52 -15.41 11.69
C TYR A 25 -2.56 -14.82 13.10
N ARG A 26 -3.38 -15.37 14.00
CA ARG A 26 -3.39 -15.03 15.42
C ARG A 26 -2.32 -15.78 16.22
N LEU A 27 -2.08 -17.03 15.87
CA LEU A 27 -1.18 -17.92 16.60
C LEU A 27 0.25 -17.89 16.08
N VAL A 28 0.42 -17.69 14.77
CA VAL A 28 1.74 -17.64 14.12
C VAL A 28 2.18 -16.19 13.98
N PRO A 29 3.30 -15.81 14.61
CA PRO A 29 3.87 -14.47 14.48
C PRO A 29 4.10 -14.09 13.02
N ALA A 30 3.95 -12.80 12.71
CA ALA A 30 4.28 -12.31 11.38
C ALA A 30 5.75 -12.56 11.05
N PRO A 31 6.08 -13.03 9.85
CA PRO A 31 7.48 -13.23 9.45
C PRO A 31 8.22 -11.89 9.47
N ARG A 32 9.50 -11.92 9.74
CA ARG A 32 10.33 -10.73 9.59
C ARG A 32 10.47 -10.38 8.11
N ALA A 33 10.34 -9.10 7.78
CA ALA A 33 10.66 -8.65 6.43
C ALA A 33 12.18 -8.75 6.24
N ARG A 34 12.58 -9.42 5.16
CA ARG A 34 14.00 -9.50 4.77
C ARG A 34 14.27 -8.35 3.80
N LYS A 35 15.21 -7.48 4.14
CA LYS A 35 15.68 -6.44 3.22
C LYS A 35 16.29 -7.09 1.98
N ILE A 36 15.82 -6.67 0.82
CA ILE A 36 16.32 -7.13 -0.48
C ILE A 36 16.99 -5.93 -1.16
N GLY A 37 18.19 -6.13 -1.67
CA GLY A 37 18.95 -5.09 -2.37
C GLY A 37 19.62 -5.63 -3.63
N GLY A 38 20.31 -4.78 -4.38
CA GLY A 38 21.04 -5.16 -5.58
C GLY A 38 20.15 -5.50 -6.78
N LEU A 39 18.92 -5.02 -6.80
CA LEU A 39 17.97 -5.26 -7.89
C LEU A 39 18.25 -4.33 -9.07
N GLN A 40 18.09 -4.86 -10.27
CA GLN A 40 18.13 -4.09 -11.52
C GLN A 40 16.76 -4.20 -12.21
N PRO A 41 16.20 -3.11 -12.74
CA PRO A 41 15.04 -3.20 -13.61
C PRO A 41 15.39 -4.02 -14.85
N ARG A 42 14.44 -4.80 -15.36
CA ARG A 42 14.63 -5.46 -16.66
C ARG A 42 14.70 -4.39 -17.75
N GLY A 43 15.75 -4.41 -18.54
CA GLY A 43 15.99 -3.44 -19.61
C GLY A 43 14.99 -3.49 -20.76
N ASP A 44 14.17 -4.54 -20.82
CA ASP A 44 13.15 -4.80 -21.85
C ASP A 44 11.75 -4.29 -21.44
N LEU A 45 11.62 -3.66 -20.27
CA LEU A 45 10.34 -3.08 -19.86
C LEU A 45 10.09 -1.77 -20.59
N HIS A 46 9.07 -1.78 -21.44
CA HIS A 46 8.59 -0.56 -22.09
C HIS A 46 7.52 0.13 -21.23
N PRO A 47 7.56 1.47 -21.13
CA PRO A 47 6.50 2.21 -20.47
C PRO A 47 5.15 1.88 -21.11
N GLN A 48 4.19 1.46 -20.29
CA GLN A 48 2.82 1.23 -20.75
C GLN A 48 1.94 2.39 -20.29
N ALA A 49 1.08 2.87 -21.17
CA ALA A 49 0.05 3.81 -20.79
C ALA A 49 -0.99 3.09 -19.91
N PHE A 50 -1.08 3.49 -18.66
CA PHE A 50 -2.16 3.05 -17.77
C PHE A 50 -3.31 4.06 -17.81
N ALA A 51 -4.53 3.56 -17.69
CA ALA A 51 -5.67 4.45 -17.54
C ALA A 51 -5.46 5.39 -16.35
N PRO A 52 -5.66 6.70 -16.53
CA PRO A 52 -5.50 7.65 -15.44
C PRO A 52 -6.50 7.31 -14.31
N PRO A 53 -6.10 7.46 -13.05
CA PRO A 53 -7.01 7.28 -11.93
C PRO A 53 -8.05 8.40 -11.92
N VAL A 54 -9.17 8.14 -11.26
CA VAL A 54 -10.13 9.20 -10.94
C VAL A 54 -9.47 10.16 -9.96
N VAL A 55 -9.33 11.41 -10.37
CA VAL A 55 -8.82 12.47 -9.50
C VAL A 55 -10.00 13.10 -8.78
N PRO A 56 -10.01 13.16 -7.44
CA PRO A 56 -11.05 13.86 -6.71
C PRO A 56 -11.11 15.34 -7.10
N ALA A 57 -12.31 15.90 -7.22
CA ALA A 57 -12.48 17.31 -7.56
C ALA A 57 -11.98 18.22 -6.44
N GLY A 58 -11.40 19.36 -6.79
CA GLY A 58 -11.05 20.42 -5.85
C GLY A 58 -9.76 20.18 -5.04
N ILE A 59 -8.89 19.26 -5.42
CA ILE A 59 -7.60 19.05 -4.75
C ILE A 59 -6.59 20.10 -5.19
N SER A 60 -5.90 20.69 -4.21
CA SER A 60 -4.77 21.59 -4.39
C SER A 60 -3.41 20.91 -4.20
N ALA A 61 -2.33 21.50 -4.71
CA ALA A 61 -0.99 20.92 -4.64
C ALA A 61 -0.41 20.76 -3.21
N GLY A 62 -0.95 21.46 -2.23
CA GLY A 62 -0.49 21.40 -0.83
C GLY A 62 -1.41 20.59 0.09
N GLU A 63 -2.34 19.84 -0.46
CA GLU A 63 -3.39 19.17 0.32
C GLU A 63 -3.68 17.79 -0.22
N ILE A 64 -4.06 16.88 0.68
CA ILE A 64 -4.57 15.54 0.32
C ILE A 64 -5.93 15.34 0.98
N SER A 65 -6.89 14.80 0.23
CA SER A 65 -8.25 14.59 0.69
C SER A 65 -8.72 13.16 0.44
N PHE A 66 -9.21 12.52 1.51
CA PHE A 66 -9.84 11.21 1.45
C PHE A 66 -11.10 11.21 2.31
N LEU A 67 -12.19 10.61 1.83
CA LEU A 67 -13.43 10.43 2.60
C LEU A 67 -13.97 11.76 3.14
N ASN A 68 -13.92 12.80 2.34
CA ASN A 68 -14.34 14.18 2.70
C ASN A 68 -13.56 14.79 3.89
N SER A 69 -12.35 14.30 4.15
CA SER A 69 -11.45 14.85 5.17
C SER A 69 -10.11 15.19 4.52
N SER A 70 -9.78 16.48 4.53
CA SER A 70 -8.54 17.01 3.94
C SER A 70 -7.48 17.26 4.99
N ARG A 71 -6.22 17.13 4.58
CA ARG A 71 -5.04 17.44 5.40
C ARG A 71 -3.95 18.07 4.55
N PRO A 72 -3.08 18.90 5.17
CA PRO A 72 -1.88 19.38 4.50
C PRO A 72 -1.01 18.21 4.01
N LEU A 73 -0.45 18.35 2.80
CA LEU A 73 0.49 17.40 2.24
C LEU A 73 1.78 18.13 1.85
N GLN A 74 2.78 17.99 2.70
CA GLN A 74 4.15 18.48 2.45
C GLN A 74 5.07 17.25 2.43
N ALA A 75 5.78 17.02 1.33
CA ALA A 75 6.48 15.76 1.10
C ALA A 75 7.58 15.46 2.15
N ASP A 76 8.15 16.47 2.77
CA ASP A 76 9.18 16.40 3.83
C ASP A 76 8.59 16.32 5.25
N ALA A 77 7.29 16.55 5.42
CA ALA A 77 6.63 16.64 6.73
C ALA A 77 5.30 15.85 6.80
N VAL A 78 5.20 14.75 6.07
CA VAL A 78 3.98 13.91 6.08
C VAL A 78 3.85 13.17 7.40
N ASP A 79 2.73 13.36 8.09
CA ASP A 79 2.36 12.49 9.22
C ASP A 79 1.81 11.16 8.69
N TRP A 80 2.71 10.20 8.49
CA TRP A 80 2.37 8.86 8.01
C TRP A 80 1.57 8.02 9.01
N ILE A 81 1.53 8.40 10.28
CA ILE A 81 0.76 7.72 11.32
C ILE A 81 -0.68 8.22 11.35
N ALA A 82 -0.87 9.53 11.22
CA ALA A 82 -2.16 10.21 11.24
C ALA A 82 -3.13 9.62 12.28
N ALA A 83 -2.67 9.51 13.52
CA ALA A 83 -3.33 8.73 14.58
C ALA A 83 -4.76 9.18 14.89
N ASP A 84 -5.07 10.46 14.65
CA ASP A 84 -6.39 11.09 14.81
C ASP A 84 -7.33 10.84 13.62
N ALA A 85 -6.83 10.29 12.49
CA ALA A 85 -7.64 9.94 11.34
C ALA A 85 -8.28 8.55 11.49
N SER A 86 -9.40 8.34 10.77
CA SER A 86 -9.99 7.00 10.69
C SER A 86 -9.02 6.00 10.03
N LYS A 87 -9.12 4.72 10.39
CA LYS A 87 -8.27 3.67 9.80
C LYS A 87 -8.37 3.64 8.27
N LEU A 88 -9.57 3.85 7.72
CA LEU A 88 -9.77 3.87 6.27
C LEU A 88 -9.09 5.08 5.61
N TRP A 89 -9.07 6.24 6.28
CA TRP A 89 -8.34 7.42 5.79
C TRP A 89 -6.83 7.14 5.74
N ARG A 90 -6.27 6.58 6.82
CA ARG A 90 -4.85 6.18 6.88
C ARG A 90 -4.49 5.14 5.81
N TYR A 91 -5.38 4.19 5.54
CA TYR A 91 -5.21 3.25 4.45
C TYR A 91 -5.08 3.95 3.10
N ASN A 92 -5.97 4.91 2.79
CA ASN A 92 -5.89 5.69 1.55
C ASN A 92 -4.57 6.46 1.44
N LEU A 93 -4.05 7.00 2.54
CA LEU A 93 -2.74 7.63 2.57
C LEU A 93 -1.63 6.65 2.16
N HIS A 94 -1.70 5.40 2.59
CA HIS A 94 -0.73 4.37 2.28
C HIS A 94 -0.95 3.67 0.92
N TYR A 95 -2.05 3.91 0.19
CA TYR A 95 -2.29 3.36 -1.15
C TYR A 95 -1.42 4.01 -2.23
N PHE A 96 -1.07 5.26 -2.06
CA PHE A 96 -0.32 6.03 -3.03
C PHE A 96 -1.03 6.22 -4.39
N ASP A 97 -2.35 6.18 -4.46
CA ASP A 97 -3.12 6.48 -5.68
C ASP A 97 -2.83 7.90 -6.18
N TYR A 98 -2.54 8.82 -5.27
CA TYR A 98 -2.20 10.21 -5.55
C TYR A 98 -0.87 10.42 -6.30
N LEU A 99 -0.01 9.42 -6.42
CA LEU A 99 1.15 9.49 -7.32
C LEU A 99 0.74 9.71 -8.78
N HIS A 100 -0.47 9.32 -9.13
CA HIS A 100 -1.00 9.47 -10.48
C HIS A 100 -1.82 10.74 -10.67
N TRP A 101 -2.00 11.55 -9.63
CA TRP A 101 -2.74 12.81 -9.74
C TRP A 101 -1.86 13.89 -10.36
N PRO A 102 -2.37 14.59 -11.40
CA PRO A 102 -1.57 15.58 -12.14
C PRO A 102 -1.25 16.83 -11.32
N VAL A 103 -2.01 17.09 -10.25
CA VAL A 103 -1.83 18.26 -9.37
C VAL A 103 -0.49 18.24 -8.62
N TYR A 104 0.11 17.07 -8.41
CA TYR A 104 1.40 16.97 -7.72
C TYR A 104 2.55 16.89 -8.72
N PRO A 105 3.58 17.74 -8.58
CA PRO A 105 4.80 17.67 -9.39
C PRO A 105 5.56 16.36 -9.22
N ALA A 106 6.28 15.92 -10.26
CA ALA A 106 7.06 14.67 -10.21
C ALA A 106 8.08 14.64 -9.07
N ALA A 107 8.76 15.77 -8.81
CA ALA A 107 9.70 15.89 -7.69
C ALA A 107 9.03 15.63 -6.33
N MET A 108 7.85 16.18 -6.10
CA MET A 108 7.08 15.94 -4.88
C MET A 108 6.69 14.47 -4.73
N LYS A 109 6.27 13.83 -5.82
CA LYS A 109 5.92 12.39 -5.82
C LYS A 109 7.10 11.50 -5.43
N SER A 110 8.30 11.81 -5.94
CA SER A 110 9.54 11.13 -5.57
C SER A 110 9.86 11.31 -4.09
N GLN A 111 9.79 12.54 -3.59
CA GLN A 111 10.01 12.85 -2.17
C GLN A 111 9.01 12.14 -1.26
N LEU A 112 7.74 12.00 -1.66
CA LEU A 112 6.72 11.25 -0.91
C LEU A 112 7.09 9.77 -0.78
N ILE A 113 7.62 9.14 -1.82
CA ILE A 113 8.11 7.76 -1.76
C ILE A 113 9.29 7.65 -0.78
N GLU A 114 10.25 8.54 -0.88
CA GLU A 114 11.45 8.56 -0.01
C GLU A 114 11.08 8.80 1.45
N SER A 115 10.23 9.78 1.72
CA SER A 115 9.69 10.08 3.04
C SER A 115 8.95 8.87 3.64
N TRP A 116 8.14 8.17 2.82
CA TRP A 116 7.47 6.98 3.28
C TRP A 116 8.44 5.85 3.65
N ILE A 117 9.47 5.60 2.83
CA ILE A 117 10.50 4.59 3.11
C ILE A 117 11.23 4.89 4.42
N ALA A 118 11.56 6.16 4.65
CA ALA A 118 12.25 6.59 5.86
C ALA A 118 11.40 6.46 7.13
N ALA A 119 10.11 6.81 7.04
CA ALA A 119 9.22 6.90 8.20
C ALA A 119 8.51 5.58 8.54
N ASN A 120 8.44 4.60 7.64
CA ASN A 120 7.68 3.37 7.81
C ASN A 120 8.60 2.14 7.87
N PRO A 121 9.17 1.81 9.04
CA PRO A 121 10.02 0.64 9.18
C PRO A 121 9.27 -0.65 8.83
N PRO A 122 9.95 -1.66 8.28
CA PRO A 122 9.33 -2.89 7.81
C PRO A 122 8.46 -3.56 8.88
N THR A 123 7.26 -3.96 8.45
CA THR A 123 6.24 -4.68 9.24
C THR A 123 5.58 -3.89 10.37
N VAL A 124 5.77 -2.58 10.43
CA VAL A 124 5.19 -1.71 11.46
C VAL A 124 4.13 -0.78 10.87
N GLY A 125 3.01 -0.67 11.54
CA GLY A 125 1.92 0.28 11.22
C GLY A 125 1.02 -0.13 10.05
N ASP A 126 0.00 0.70 9.83
CA ASP A 126 -1.06 0.45 8.84
C ASP A 126 -0.52 0.31 7.41
N GLY A 127 0.56 1.00 7.08
CA GLY A 127 1.20 0.92 5.77
C GLY A 127 1.78 -0.46 5.43
N TRP A 128 2.05 -1.31 6.43
CA TRP A 128 2.56 -2.67 6.23
C TRP A 128 1.45 -3.73 6.29
N GLU A 129 0.20 -3.36 6.50
CA GLU A 129 -0.89 -4.32 6.35
C GLU A 129 -1.01 -4.74 4.87
N PRO A 130 -1.36 -6.02 4.58
CA PRO A 130 -1.27 -6.56 3.22
C PRO A 130 -2.10 -5.80 2.19
N TYR A 131 -3.29 -5.31 2.55
CA TYR A 131 -4.15 -4.60 1.61
C TYR A 131 -3.57 -3.25 1.17
N PRO A 132 -3.22 -2.31 2.07
CA PRO A 132 -2.54 -1.07 1.70
C PRO A 132 -1.23 -1.29 0.97
N LEU A 133 -0.44 -2.25 1.40
CA LEU A 133 0.82 -2.62 0.76
C LEU A 133 0.60 -3.06 -0.69
N SER A 134 -0.41 -3.89 -0.94
CA SER A 134 -0.72 -4.36 -2.30
C SER A 134 -1.06 -3.22 -3.26
N LEU A 135 -1.88 -2.27 -2.82
CA LEU A 135 -2.25 -1.12 -3.64
C LEU A 135 -1.03 -0.21 -3.88
N ARG A 136 -0.26 0.07 -2.83
CA ARG A 136 0.95 0.89 -2.93
C ARG A 136 1.97 0.28 -3.88
N ALA A 137 2.24 -1.03 -3.77
CA ALA A 137 3.20 -1.69 -4.64
C ALA A 137 2.83 -1.52 -6.11
N VAL A 138 1.57 -1.74 -6.47
CA VAL A 138 1.07 -1.52 -7.83
C VAL A 138 1.22 -0.07 -8.26
N ASN A 139 0.89 0.89 -7.40
CA ASN A 139 0.98 2.31 -7.72
C ASN A 139 2.42 2.78 -7.88
N TRP A 140 3.34 2.30 -7.05
CA TRP A 140 4.77 2.60 -7.20
C TRP A 140 5.34 2.00 -8.49
N ILE A 141 5.01 0.74 -8.81
CA ILE A 141 5.44 0.11 -10.06
C ILE A 141 4.93 0.92 -11.26
N LYS A 142 3.66 1.29 -11.28
CA LYS A 142 3.11 2.13 -12.35
C LYS A 142 3.83 3.48 -12.45
N PHE A 143 4.10 4.13 -11.32
CA PHE A 143 4.82 5.40 -11.30
C PHE A 143 6.24 5.21 -11.86
N CYS A 144 6.96 4.17 -11.45
CA CYS A 144 8.29 3.87 -11.96
C CYS A 144 8.30 3.57 -13.47
N LEU A 145 7.25 2.94 -14.00
CA LEU A 145 7.15 2.60 -15.42
C LEU A 145 6.74 3.78 -16.32
N CYS A 146 5.91 4.71 -15.80
CA CYS A 146 5.29 5.75 -16.64
C CYS A 146 5.81 7.15 -16.39
N ALA A 147 6.29 7.44 -15.20
CA ALA A 147 6.64 8.78 -14.76
C ALA A 147 7.94 8.81 -13.95
N ALA A 148 8.76 7.75 -14.08
CA ALA A 148 10.05 7.74 -13.41
C ALA A 148 10.87 8.97 -13.81
N PRO A 149 11.60 9.56 -12.86
CA PRO A 149 12.50 10.66 -13.15
C PRO A 149 13.44 10.30 -14.32
N GLU A 150 13.84 11.25 -15.12
CA GLU A 150 14.81 11.06 -16.21
C GLU A 150 16.10 10.37 -15.75
N GLN A 151 16.41 10.44 -14.47
CA GLN A 151 17.56 9.80 -13.82
C GLN A 151 17.35 8.30 -13.50
N GLY A 152 16.19 7.72 -13.86
CA GLY A 152 15.85 6.34 -13.58
C GLY A 152 15.25 6.11 -12.20
N VAL A 153 14.96 4.84 -11.88
CA VAL A 153 14.35 4.43 -10.61
C VAL A 153 15.43 4.27 -9.53
N ALA A 154 15.26 4.97 -8.42
CA ALA A 154 16.20 4.90 -7.30
C ALA A 154 16.30 3.47 -6.72
N GLN A 155 17.53 3.02 -6.44
CA GLN A 155 17.78 1.69 -5.85
C GLN A 155 17.03 1.47 -4.53
N ALA A 156 16.87 2.54 -3.73
CA ALA A 156 16.11 2.49 -2.47
C ALA A 156 14.63 2.12 -2.71
N TRP A 157 14.03 2.61 -3.81
CA TRP A 157 12.64 2.30 -4.16
C TRP A 157 12.49 0.83 -4.57
N LEU A 158 13.40 0.33 -5.42
CA LEU A 158 13.41 -1.08 -5.83
C LEU A 158 13.61 -2.02 -4.64
N ALA A 159 14.56 -1.71 -3.77
CA ALA A 159 14.83 -2.47 -2.57
C ALA A 159 13.63 -2.49 -1.61
N SER A 160 12.95 -1.34 -1.45
CA SER A 160 11.74 -1.24 -0.64
C SER A 160 10.59 -2.03 -1.25
N LEU A 161 10.32 -1.90 -2.55
CA LEU A 161 9.28 -2.67 -3.26
C LEU A 161 9.52 -4.18 -3.12
N ALA A 162 10.72 -4.64 -3.39
CA ALA A 162 11.04 -6.06 -3.27
C ALA A 162 10.87 -6.58 -1.83
N THR A 163 11.26 -5.79 -0.84
CA THR A 163 11.08 -6.11 0.58
C THR A 163 9.59 -6.22 0.92
N GLN A 164 8.77 -5.29 0.43
CA GLN A 164 7.32 -5.28 0.63
C GLN A 164 6.67 -6.50 -0.02
N LEU A 165 6.99 -6.79 -1.28
CA LEU A 165 6.39 -7.91 -2.03
C LEU A 165 6.79 -9.27 -1.44
N ALA A 166 8.06 -9.45 -1.07
CA ALA A 166 8.53 -10.68 -0.42
C ALA A 166 7.89 -10.90 0.97
N TRP A 167 7.50 -9.83 1.65
CA TRP A 167 6.73 -9.94 2.89
C TRP A 167 5.25 -10.24 2.61
N LEU A 168 4.65 -9.57 1.62
CA LEU A 168 3.27 -9.80 1.20
C LEU A 168 3.02 -11.26 0.82
N GLU A 169 3.93 -11.88 0.06
CA GLU A 169 3.86 -13.29 -0.34
C GLU A 169 3.61 -14.23 0.85
N LYS A 170 4.17 -13.88 2.02
CA LYS A 170 4.04 -14.67 3.26
C LYS A 170 2.80 -14.30 4.08
N ARG A 171 2.06 -13.26 3.69
CA ARG A 171 0.94 -12.70 4.50
C ARG A 171 -0.30 -12.39 3.65
N LEU A 172 -0.56 -13.24 2.66
CA LEU A 172 -1.76 -13.12 1.82
C LEU A 172 -3.04 -13.24 2.65
N GLU A 173 -4.04 -12.45 2.35
CA GLU A 173 -5.26 -12.31 3.17
C GLU A 173 -6.29 -13.42 2.90
N TYR A 174 -5.86 -14.69 2.97
CA TYR A 174 -6.74 -15.85 2.79
C TYR A 174 -7.93 -15.90 3.77
N HIS A 175 -7.81 -15.22 4.91
CA HIS A 175 -8.88 -15.13 5.90
C HIS A 175 -9.97 -14.12 5.50
N LEU A 176 -9.70 -13.17 4.62
CA LEU A 176 -10.66 -12.18 4.12
C LEU A 176 -11.22 -12.57 2.75
N LEU A 177 -10.39 -13.14 1.87
CA LEU A 177 -10.73 -13.49 0.48
C LEU A 177 -11.17 -12.28 -0.36
N ALA A 178 -11.98 -12.53 -1.41
CA ALA A 178 -12.57 -11.52 -2.29
C ALA A 178 -11.57 -10.42 -2.70
N ASN A 179 -11.94 -9.17 -2.53
CA ASN A 179 -11.12 -8.02 -2.96
C ASN A 179 -9.73 -7.98 -2.33
N HIS A 180 -9.58 -8.43 -1.08
CA HIS A 180 -8.29 -8.43 -0.41
C HIS A 180 -7.32 -9.38 -1.10
N LEU A 181 -7.71 -10.63 -1.27
CA LEU A 181 -6.86 -11.63 -1.93
C LEU A 181 -6.60 -11.29 -3.39
N LEU A 182 -7.61 -10.73 -4.10
CA LEU A 182 -7.44 -10.27 -5.48
C LEU A 182 -6.39 -9.14 -5.58
N LYS A 183 -6.40 -8.17 -4.67
CA LYS A 183 -5.40 -7.09 -4.63
C LYS A 183 -4.02 -7.61 -4.27
N ASN A 184 -3.93 -8.54 -3.31
CA ASN A 184 -2.66 -9.20 -2.99
C ASN A 184 -2.09 -9.93 -4.22
N GLY A 185 -2.91 -10.72 -4.92
CA GLY A 185 -2.52 -11.40 -6.16
C GLY A 185 -2.04 -10.43 -7.23
N LYS A 186 -2.81 -9.37 -7.49
CA LYS A 186 -2.44 -8.32 -8.47
C LYS A 186 -1.08 -7.67 -8.18
N ALA A 187 -0.72 -7.53 -6.92
CA ALA A 187 0.56 -6.92 -6.55
C ALA A 187 1.76 -7.85 -6.78
N LEU A 188 1.53 -9.16 -6.80
CA LEU A 188 2.58 -10.18 -6.98
C LEU A 188 2.77 -10.62 -8.44
N PHE A 189 1.83 -10.26 -9.33
CA PHE A 189 1.91 -10.51 -10.77
C PHE A 189 2.46 -9.31 -11.54
#